data_bacaaab3193c4d65f00aec230bd68e4f
#
_entry.id   bacaaab3193c4d65f00aec230bd68e4f
#
_cell.length_a   1.000
_cell.length_b   1.000
_cell.length_c   1.000
_cell.angle_alpha   90.00
_cell.angle_beta   90.00
_cell.angle_gamma   90.00
#
_symmetry.space_group_name_H-M   'P 1'
#
loop_
_entity.id
_entity.type
_entity.pdbx_description
1 polymer ?
#
loop_
_entity_poly.entity_id
_entity_poly.type
_entity_poly.pdbx_seq_one_letter_code
_entity_poly.pdbx_strand_id
1 'polypeptide(L)'
;MGPISVEATEYLFSEILRLVAEQGPWDGLLLPLHGAAVSDKYLDADGEICAQIRDLVGEDVVIGASLDMHANVSQKIVEECDVVTIYQTNPHIDTYEQAVHCADLVLRTIRGEINPVMYLADPPLLVNILSQGTSDEPMAELLRVAQAQWKKPGALWVGIGEGYPYADVPEMGMTFLAISDGDPVLAKELADAVANRAWELRVELQGSSTSVRDALERANKASAEQLAKGPVVLFDVGDNVGAGTPGDSTYVLHEARALGVRGVTQALRDADVAAQC
;
A
#
# COMPACT_ATOMS: atom_id res chain seq x y z
N MET A 1 -1.79 -8.49 -13.34
CA MET A 1 -3.15 -8.25 -12.83
C MET A 1 -3.89 -7.42 -13.87
N GLY A 2 -5.17 -7.67 -14.08
CA GLY A 2 -5.99 -6.79 -14.88
C GLY A 2 -6.85 -5.89 -13.98
N PRO A 3 -7.43 -4.81 -14.51
CA PRO A 3 -8.37 -3.99 -13.77
C PRO A 3 -9.63 -4.79 -13.39
N ILE A 4 -10.33 -4.32 -12.37
CA ILE A 4 -11.63 -4.89 -11.97
C ILE A 4 -12.63 -4.59 -13.09
N SER A 5 -13.40 -5.60 -13.53
CA SER A 5 -14.38 -5.39 -14.60
C SER A 5 -15.46 -4.37 -14.19
N VAL A 6 -16.05 -3.69 -15.18
CA VAL A 6 -17.16 -2.75 -14.95
C VAL A 6 -18.29 -3.40 -14.13
N GLU A 7 -18.70 -4.61 -14.51
CA GLU A 7 -19.78 -5.34 -13.84
C GLU A 7 -19.45 -5.63 -12.36
N ALA A 8 -18.22 -6.10 -12.09
CA ALA A 8 -17.80 -6.36 -10.71
C ALA A 8 -17.71 -5.06 -9.88
N THR A 9 -17.21 -3.97 -10.48
CA THR A 9 -17.14 -2.67 -9.82
C THR A 9 -18.53 -2.16 -9.47
N GLU A 10 -19.47 -2.19 -10.41
CA GLU A 10 -20.85 -1.74 -10.21
C GLU A 10 -21.56 -2.57 -9.14
N TYR A 11 -21.36 -3.89 -9.16
CA TYR A 11 -21.92 -4.77 -8.14
C TYR A 11 -21.37 -4.45 -6.75
N LEU A 12 -20.06 -4.38 -6.58
CA LEU A 12 -19.42 -4.09 -5.30
C LEU A 12 -19.82 -2.71 -4.76
N PHE A 13 -19.77 -1.68 -5.60
CA PHE A 13 -20.13 -0.32 -5.20
C PHE A 13 -21.62 -0.24 -4.81
N SER A 14 -22.52 -0.84 -5.62
CA SER A 14 -23.94 -0.83 -5.29
C SER A 14 -24.24 -1.53 -3.96
N GLU A 15 -23.55 -2.63 -3.64
CA GLU A 15 -23.75 -3.34 -2.39
C GLU A 15 -23.19 -2.54 -1.18
N ILE A 16 -22.02 -1.92 -1.32
CA ILE A 16 -21.46 -1.05 -0.28
C ILE A 16 -22.42 0.11 0.00
N LEU A 17 -22.83 0.83 -1.03
CA LEU A 17 -23.72 1.98 -0.89
C LEU A 17 -25.10 1.58 -0.33
N ARG A 18 -25.64 0.43 -0.76
CA ARG A 18 -26.89 -0.09 -0.21
C ARG A 18 -26.76 -0.37 1.29
N LEU A 19 -25.68 -1.02 1.73
CA LEU A 19 -25.45 -1.32 3.13
C LEU A 19 -25.25 -0.04 3.97
N VAL A 20 -24.53 0.94 3.45
CA VAL A 20 -24.35 2.24 4.10
C VAL A 20 -25.71 2.94 4.26
N ALA A 21 -26.54 2.94 3.22
CA ALA A 21 -27.85 3.58 3.27
C ALA A 21 -28.83 2.88 4.23
N GLU A 22 -28.86 1.54 4.23
CA GLU A 22 -29.83 0.76 5.00
C GLU A 22 -29.52 0.67 6.50
N GLN A 23 -28.23 0.76 6.88
CA GLN A 23 -27.80 0.54 8.27
C GLN A 23 -27.57 1.83 9.05
N GLY A 24 -27.70 3.01 8.39
CA GLY A 24 -27.60 4.32 9.06
C GLY A 24 -28.74 4.61 10.03
N PRO A 25 -28.74 5.76 10.71
CA PRO A 25 -27.77 6.86 10.54
C PRO A 25 -26.39 6.55 11.16
N TRP A 26 -25.36 7.23 10.66
CA TRP A 26 -23.98 7.06 11.09
C TRP A 26 -23.44 8.37 11.72
N ASP A 27 -22.66 8.26 12.78
CA ASP A 27 -21.81 9.35 13.27
C ASP A 27 -20.46 9.37 12.53
N GLY A 28 -20.01 8.22 12.08
CA GLY A 28 -18.78 8.07 11.29
C GLY A 28 -18.65 6.70 10.64
N LEU A 29 -17.80 6.62 9.64
CA LEU A 29 -17.51 5.41 8.87
C LEU A 29 -16.00 5.15 8.84
N LEU A 30 -15.61 3.87 8.87
CA LEU A 30 -14.23 3.43 8.67
C LEU A 30 -14.16 2.56 7.43
N LEU A 31 -13.32 2.95 6.49
CA LEU A 31 -13.16 2.31 5.19
C LEU A 31 -11.78 1.63 5.11
N PRO A 32 -11.70 0.31 5.29
CA PRO A 32 -10.46 -0.43 5.04
C PRO A 32 -10.31 -0.65 3.52
N LEU A 33 -9.53 0.22 2.88
CA LEU A 33 -9.31 0.20 1.44
C LEU A 33 -7.86 -0.16 1.13
N HIS A 34 -7.57 -0.51 -0.13
CA HIS A 34 -6.19 -0.70 -0.56
C HIS A 34 -5.53 0.64 -0.93
N GLY A 35 -6.21 1.48 -1.68
CA GLY A 35 -5.67 2.74 -2.20
C GLY A 35 -4.96 2.61 -3.56
N ALA A 36 -4.98 1.41 -4.16
CA ALA A 36 -4.46 1.18 -5.52
C ALA A 36 -5.41 0.33 -6.37
N ALA A 37 -6.69 0.32 -6.04
CA ALA A 37 -7.69 -0.41 -6.79
C ALA A 37 -8.00 0.31 -8.12
N VAL A 38 -7.86 -0.43 -9.22
CA VAL A 38 -8.13 0.04 -10.59
C VAL A 38 -9.25 -0.78 -11.19
N SER A 39 -10.19 -0.13 -11.84
CA SER A 39 -11.24 -0.79 -12.59
C SER A 39 -11.31 -0.29 -14.04
N ASP A 40 -11.96 -1.06 -14.91
CA ASP A 40 -12.23 -0.62 -16.28
C ASP A 40 -13.14 0.62 -16.36
N LYS A 41 -13.78 0.99 -15.25
CA LYS A 41 -14.68 2.15 -15.13
C LYS A 41 -14.00 3.34 -14.45
N TYR A 42 -13.20 3.08 -13.42
CA TYR A 42 -12.54 4.10 -12.61
C TYR A 42 -11.07 3.76 -12.42
N LEU A 43 -10.18 4.66 -12.80
CA LEU A 43 -8.74 4.49 -12.61
C LEU A 43 -8.35 4.60 -11.12
N ASP A 44 -9.06 5.43 -10.38
CA ASP A 44 -9.03 5.54 -8.92
C ASP A 44 -10.36 5.01 -8.35
N ALA A 45 -10.47 3.69 -8.18
CA ALA A 45 -11.69 3.10 -7.67
C ALA A 45 -11.86 3.31 -6.15
N ASP A 46 -10.77 3.42 -5.41
CA ASP A 46 -10.80 3.73 -3.97
C ASP A 46 -11.30 5.16 -3.72
N GLY A 47 -10.80 6.15 -4.46
CA GLY A 47 -11.28 7.52 -4.36
C GLY A 47 -12.73 7.68 -4.82
N GLU A 48 -13.12 6.93 -5.84
CA GLU A 48 -14.50 6.99 -6.34
C GLU A 48 -15.51 6.43 -5.34
N ILE A 49 -15.21 5.32 -4.67
CA ILE A 49 -16.12 4.79 -3.64
C ILE A 49 -16.19 5.73 -2.42
N CYS A 50 -15.09 6.39 -2.05
CA CYS A 50 -15.11 7.41 -1.00
C CYS A 50 -16.03 8.58 -1.38
N ALA A 51 -15.95 9.08 -2.62
CA ALA A 51 -16.81 10.14 -3.11
C ALA A 51 -18.29 9.77 -3.09
N GLN A 52 -18.63 8.57 -3.59
CA GLN A 52 -20.01 8.09 -3.60
C GLN A 52 -20.58 7.86 -2.17
N ILE A 53 -19.74 7.44 -1.22
CA ILE A 53 -20.14 7.34 0.19
C ILE A 53 -20.34 8.73 0.76
N ARG A 54 -19.45 9.70 0.51
CA ARG A 54 -19.58 11.09 0.94
C ARG A 54 -20.87 11.72 0.42
N ASP A 55 -21.17 11.55 -0.87
CA ASP A 55 -22.42 12.01 -1.47
C ASP A 55 -23.68 11.43 -0.77
N LEU A 56 -23.58 10.15 -0.36
CA LEU A 56 -24.69 9.45 0.29
C LEU A 56 -24.91 9.88 1.72
N VAL A 57 -23.84 10.07 2.52
CA VAL A 57 -23.94 10.32 3.97
C VAL A 57 -23.87 11.80 4.33
N GLY A 58 -23.39 12.66 3.44
CA GLY A 58 -23.23 14.10 3.65
C GLY A 58 -22.01 14.48 4.46
N GLU A 59 -21.83 15.78 4.65
CA GLU A 59 -20.63 16.39 5.27
C GLU A 59 -20.55 16.20 6.79
N ASP A 60 -21.67 15.90 7.45
CA ASP A 60 -21.73 15.77 8.92
C ASP A 60 -21.18 14.42 9.42
N VAL A 61 -21.05 13.43 8.54
CA VAL A 61 -20.54 12.09 8.89
C VAL A 61 -19.03 12.04 8.70
N VAL A 62 -18.31 11.71 9.77
CA VAL A 62 -16.84 11.62 9.72
C VAL A 62 -16.41 10.34 9.02
N ILE A 63 -15.66 10.45 7.92
CA ILE A 63 -15.15 9.32 7.16
C ILE A 63 -13.64 9.14 7.38
N GLY A 64 -13.24 7.96 7.87
CA GLY A 64 -11.85 7.56 7.98
C GLY A 64 -11.51 6.46 6.98
N ALA A 65 -10.36 6.54 6.32
CA ALA A 65 -9.82 5.47 5.49
C ALA A 65 -8.47 4.98 6.02
N SER A 66 -8.29 3.65 6.04
CA SER A 66 -7.00 3.03 6.33
C SER A 66 -6.53 2.28 5.09
N LEU A 67 -5.37 2.69 4.55
CA LEU A 67 -4.85 2.23 3.27
C LEU A 67 -3.63 1.32 3.44
N ASP A 68 -3.43 0.46 2.46
CA ASP A 68 -2.18 -0.27 2.28
C ASP A 68 -1.06 0.71 1.92
N MET A 69 0.18 0.41 2.31
CA MET A 69 1.33 1.25 2.00
C MET A 69 1.67 1.30 0.51
N HIS A 70 1.24 0.32 -0.27
CA HIS A 70 1.35 0.34 -1.73
C HIS A 70 0.27 1.19 -2.41
N ALA A 71 -0.47 2.01 -1.66
CA ALA A 71 -1.48 2.92 -2.21
C ALA A 71 -0.86 3.94 -3.17
N ASN A 72 -1.52 4.16 -4.30
CA ASN A 72 -1.38 5.34 -5.15
C ASN A 72 -2.40 6.37 -4.65
N VAL A 73 -2.06 7.08 -3.58
CA VAL A 73 -3.03 7.93 -2.87
C VAL A 73 -3.41 9.10 -3.75
N SER A 74 -4.70 9.19 -4.08
CA SER A 74 -5.24 10.29 -4.87
C SER A 74 -5.62 11.49 -4.00
N GLN A 75 -5.62 12.66 -4.62
CA GLN A 75 -6.19 13.86 -4.00
C GLN A 75 -7.67 13.66 -3.65
N LYS A 76 -8.40 12.88 -4.49
CA LYS A 76 -9.82 12.56 -4.26
C LYS A 76 -10.03 11.82 -2.93
N ILE A 77 -9.23 10.80 -2.62
CA ILE A 77 -9.34 10.11 -1.31
C ILE A 77 -9.17 11.10 -0.15
N VAL A 78 -8.22 12.04 -0.27
CA VAL A 78 -7.93 13.03 0.77
C VAL A 78 -9.05 14.07 0.89
N GLU A 79 -9.70 14.44 -0.21
CA GLU A 79 -10.79 15.40 -0.24
C GLU A 79 -12.11 14.81 0.31
N GLU A 80 -12.35 13.51 0.06
CA GLU A 80 -13.61 12.86 0.43
C GLU A 80 -13.61 12.22 1.85
N CYS A 81 -12.41 12.05 2.42
CA CYS A 81 -12.25 11.53 3.78
C CYS A 81 -11.81 12.63 4.75
N ASP A 82 -12.22 12.54 6.01
CA ASP A 82 -11.75 13.44 7.09
C ASP A 82 -10.42 12.98 7.68
N VAL A 83 -10.15 11.67 7.64
CA VAL A 83 -8.94 11.05 8.16
C VAL A 83 -8.48 9.96 7.21
N VAL A 84 -7.22 10.00 6.80
CA VAL A 84 -6.59 8.92 6.02
C VAL A 84 -5.32 8.47 6.73
N THR A 85 -5.19 7.18 7.01
CA THR A 85 -3.95 6.58 7.51
C THR A 85 -3.46 5.50 6.55
N ILE A 86 -2.16 5.24 6.56
CA ILE A 86 -1.51 4.27 5.68
C ILE A 86 -0.65 3.35 6.55
N TYR A 87 -0.55 2.06 6.22
CA TYR A 87 0.37 1.15 6.89
C TYR A 87 1.80 1.70 6.83
N GLN A 88 2.55 1.55 7.92
CA GLN A 88 3.90 2.12 8.04
C GLN A 88 5.01 1.10 7.74
N THR A 89 4.66 -0.18 7.59
CA THR A 89 5.67 -1.25 7.49
C THR A 89 5.45 -2.17 6.29
N ASN A 90 6.54 -2.52 5.64
CA ASN A 90 6.62 -3.60 4.67
C ASN A 90 7.69 -4.62 5.11
N PRO A 91 7.33 -5.85 5.50
CA PRO A 91 5.98 -6.46 5.42
C PRO A 91 4.95 -5.81 6.36
N HIS A 92 3.66 -5.98 6.04
CA HIS A 92 2.51 -5.35 6.72
C HIS A 92 2.28 -5.96 8.11
N ILE A 93 3.05 -5.54 9.11
CA ILE A 93 2.95 -6.04 10.48
C ILE A 93 2.23 -5.07 11.43
N ASP A 94 1.87 -3.88 10.96
CA ASP A 94 1.24 -2.80 11.73
C ASP A 94 -0.19 -2.43 11.25
N THR A 95 -0.79 -3.29 10.45
CA THR A 95 -2.14 -3.04 9.88
C THR A 95 -3.20 -2.79 10.95
N TYR A 96 -3.15 -3.55 12.04
CA TYR A 96 -4.07 -3.41 13.16
C TYR A 96 -3.86 -2.07 13.89
N GLU A 97 -2.63 -1.72 14.18
CA GLU A 97 -2.26 -0.49 14.88
C GLU A 97 -2.66 0.74 14.07
N GLN A 98 -2.46 0.73 12.74
CA GLN A 98 -2.86 1.84 11.88
C GLN A 98 -4.38 1.96 11.76
N ALA A 99 -5.11 0.85 11.67
CA ALA A 99 -6.57 0.85 11.66
C ALA A 99 -7.15 1.37 12.99
N VAL A 100 -6.58 0.95 14.14
CA VAL A 100 -6.95 1.46 15.46
C VAL A 100 -6.65 2.95 15.59
N HIS A 101 -5.52 3.41 15.07
CA HIS A 101 -5.17 4.82 15.08
C HIS A 101 -6.13 5.65 14.21
N CYS A 102 -6.49 5.18 13.03
CA CYS A 102 -7.50 5.78 12.18
C CYS A 102 -8.84 5.91 12.95
N ALA A 103 -9.28 4.84 13.59
CA ALA A 103 -10.50 4.82 14.38
C ALA A 103 -10.46 5.81 15.56
N ASP A 104 -9.33 5.92 16.25
CA ASP A 104 -9.15 6.91 17.33
C ASP A 104 -9.29 8.34 16.81
N LEU A 105 -8.65 8.67 15.70
CA LEU A 105 -8.76 9.99 15.08
C LEU A 105 -10.20 10.30 14.67
N VAL A 106 -10.90 9.34 14.03
CA VAL A 106 -12.32 9.49 13.68
C VAL A 106 -13.18 9.75 14.91
N LEU A 107 -13.03 8.96 15.97
CA LEU A 107 -13.80 9.13 17.21
C LEU A 107 -13.52 10.46 17.89
N ARG A 108 -12.28 10.92 17.91
CA ARG A 108 -11.91 12.23 18.48
C ARG A 108 -12.46 13.40 17.65
N THR A 109 -12.51 13.23 16.32
CA THR A 109 -13.13 14.19 15.41
C THR A 109 -14.65 14.30 15.68
N ILE A 110 -15.35 13.17 15.77
CA ILE A 110 -16.79 13.12 16.12
C ILE A 110 -17.07 13.82 17.45
N ARG A 111 -16.16 13.68 18.43
CA ARG A 111 -16.29 14.33 19.76
C ARG A 111 -15.88 15.79 19.77
N GLY A 112 -15.39 16.33 18.67
CA GLY A 112 -14.87 17.70 18.59
C GLY A 112 -13.59 17.94 19.39
N GLU A 113 -12.83 16.89 19.69
CA GLU A 113 -11.57 16.96 20.44
C GLU A 113 -10.41 17.39 19.55
N ILE A 114 -10.49 17.12 18.24
CA ILE A 114 -9.52 17.50 17.20
C ILE A 114 -10.24 17.97 15.94
N ASN A 115 -9.51 18.72 15.11
CA ASN A 115 -9.96 19.16 13.79
C ASN A 115 -8.91 18.70 12.74
N PRO A 116 -8.99 17.46 12.22
CA PRO A 116 -7.99 16.96 11.31
C PRO A 116 -7.95 17.77 10.02
N VAL A 117 -6.74 18.19 9.64
CA VAL A 117 -6.46 18.81 8.34
C VAL A 117 -5.35 18.02 7.68
N MET A 118 -5.64 17.49 6.51
CA MET A 118 -4.73 16.67 5.73
C MET A 118 -4.00 17.47 4.66
N TYR A 119 -2.79 17.06 4.36
CA TYR A 119 -2.04 17.51 3.20
C TYR A 119 -1.30 16.35 2.55
N LEU A 120 -1.47 16.21 1.24
CA LEU A 120 -0.81 15.21 0.39
C LEU A 120 0.28 15.89 -0.43
N ALA A 121 1.54 15.50 -0.23
CA ALA A 121 2.64 15.86 -1.12
C ALA A 121 2.84 14.73 -2.13
N ASP A 122 2.77 15.06 -3.40
CA ASP A 122 2.81 14.13 -4.54
C ASP A 122 3.93 14.54 -5.53
N PRO A 123 5.20 14.28 -5.19
CA PRO A 123 6.30 14.52 -6.12
C PRO A 123 6.29 13.47 -7.25
N PRO A 124 6.83 13.77 -8.44
CA PRO A 124 6.90 12.82 -9.55
C PRO A 124 7.96 11.73 -9.27
N LEU A 125 7.71 10.90 -8.27
CA LEU A 125 8.63 9.89 -7.76
C LEU A 125 7.99 8.49 -7.83
N LEU A 126 8.44 7.70 -8.79
CA LEU A 126 8.10 6.29 -8.90
C LEU A 126 9.23 5.44 -8.33
N VAL A 127 8.91 4.53 -7.42
CA VAL A 127 9.87 3.68 -6.72
C VAL A 127 9.67 2.23 -7.11
N ASN A 128 10.78 1.53 -7.34
CA ASN A 128 10.75 0.10 -7.60
C ASN A 128 10.23 -0.65 -6.36
N ILE A 129 9.28 -1.56 -6.54
CA ILE A 129 8.69 -2.35 -5.45
C ILE A 129 9.74 -3.10 -4.61
N LEU A 130 10.87 -3.45 -5.21
CA LEU A 130 12.00 -4.10 -4.51
C LEU A 130 12.71 -3.18 -3.52
N SER A 131 12.46 -1.87 -3.57
CA SER A 131 13.03 -0.86 -2.67
C SER A 131 12.02 -0.38 -1.63
N GLN A 132 10.85 -1.01 -1.55
CA GLN A 132 9.77 -0.64 -0.63
C GLN A 132 9.82 -1.39 0.71
N GLY A 133 10.86 -2.18 0.98
CA GLY A 133 11.04 -2.85 2.27
C GLY A 133 11.44 -1.86 3.37
N THR A 134 10.61 -1.66 4.38
CA THR A 134 10.82 -0.65 5.44
C THR A 134 11.90 -1.05 6.47
N SER A 135 12.41 -2.28 6.39
CA SER A 135 13.55 -2.74 7.19
C SER A 135 14.90 -2.42 6.55
N ASP A 136 14.91 -2.06 5.26
CA ASP A 136 16.11 -1.85 4.47
C ASP A 136 16.27 -0.37 4.07
N GLU A 137 17.53 0.08 3.94
CA GLU A 137 17.80 1.40 3.41
C GLU A 137 17.60 1.41 1.87
N PRO A 138 17.12 2.50 1.28
CA PRO A 138 16.87 3.81 1.91
C PRO A 138 15.46 3.99 2.53
N MET A 139 14.54 3.04 2.36
CA MET A 139 13.16 3.16 2.84
C MET A 139 13.08 3.26 4.37
N ALA A 140 13.92 2.51 5.08
CA ALA A 140 14.03 2.59 6.54
C ALA A 140 14.37 4.01 7.04
N GLU A 141 15.19 4.75 6.29
CA GLU A 141 15.48 6.16 6.59
C GLU A 141 14.25 7.03 6.41
N LEU A 142 13.50 6.88 5.31
CA LEU A 142 12.29 7.64 5.06
C LEU A 142 11.24 7.41 6.13
N LEU A 143 11.06 6.16 6.56
CA LEU A 143 10.16 5.84 7.66
C LEU A 143 10.59 6.54 8.96
N ARG A 144 11.89 6.56 9.28
CA ARG A 144 12.39 7.31 10.46
C ARG A 144 12.11 8.80 10.35
N VAL A 145 12.23 9.38 9.15
CA VAL A 145 11.90 10.80 8.92
C VAL A 145 10.42 11.04 9.15
N ALA A 146 9.53 10.22 8.57
CA ALA A 146 8.08 10.33 8.78
C ALA A 146 7.71 10.22 10.27
N GLN A 147 8.27 9.24 10.98
CA GLN A 147 8.06 9.08 12.43
C GLN A 147 8.58 10.27 13.25
N ALA A 148 9.67 10.92 12.81
CA ALA A 148 10.17 12.12 13.46
C ALA A 148 9.23 13.33 13.24
N GLN A 149 8.64 13.45 12.05
CA GLN A 149 7.62 14.47 11.77
C GLN A 149 6.35 14.23 12.60
N TRP A 150 5.88 13.00 12.69
CA TRP A 150 4.69 12.64 13.46
C TRP A 150 4.81 12.99 14.97
N LYS A 151 6.02 12.99 15.52
CA LYS A 151 6.27 13.37 16.93
C LYS A 151 6.22 14.87 17.20
N LYS A 152 6.07 15.72 16.19
CA LYS A 152 6.01 17.17 16.38
C LYS A 152 4.68 17.58 17.02
N PRO A 153 4.68 18.64 17.86
CA PRO A 153 3.44 19.16 18.42
C PRO A 153 2.44 19.57 17.35
N GLY A 154 1.20 19.18 17.49
CA GLY A 154 0.13 19.44 16.52
C GLY A 154 0.02 18.45 15.37
N ALA A 155 1.00 17.56 15.20
CA ALA A 155 0.89 16.46 14.25
C ALA A 155 -0.01 15.36 14.82
N LEU A 156 -1.02 14.96 14.07
CA LEU A 156 -1.91 13.84 14.40
C LEU A 156 -1.44 12.54 13.77
N TRP A 157 -0.92 12.62 12.53
CA TRP A 157 -0.37 11.47 11.81
C TRP A 157 0.54 11.92 10.67
N VAL A 158 1.56 11.14 10.34
CA VAL A 158 2.43 11.33 9.16
C VAL A 158 2.86 9.96 8.64
N GLY A 159 2.73 9.74 7.32
CA GLY A 159 3.14 8.49 6.70
C GLY A 159 3.40 8.60 5.21
N ILE A 160 3.71 7.44 4.62
CA ILE A 160 4.19 7.28 3.25
C ILE A 160 3.27 6.32 2.52
N GLY A 161 2.67 6.77 1.42
CA GLY A 161 2.16 5.89 0.38
C GLY A 161 3.31 5.56 -0.56
N GLU A 162 3.79 4.31 -0.54
CA GLU A 162 4.96 3.93 -1.33
C GLU A 162 4.63 3.76 -2.82
N GLY A 163 3.34 3.66 -3.12
CA GLY A 163 2.83 3.53 -4.47
C GLY A 163 2.90 2.11 -5.02
N TYR A 164 2.03 1.83 -5.98
CA TYR A 164 2.01 0.56 -6.71
C TYR A 164 2.44 0.79 -8.16
N PRO A 165 3.71 0.50 -8.51
CA PRO A 165 4.31 0.90 -9.78
C PRO A 165 3.80 0.11 -10.99
N TYR A 166 2.93 -0.89 -10.79
CA TYR A 166 2.36 -1.70 -11.86
C TYR A 166 0.93 -1.29 -12.24
N ALA A 167 0.37 -0.28 -11.58
CA ALA A 167 -0.89 0.33 -11.98
C ALA A 167 -0.60 1.54 -12.86
N ASP A 168 -1.02 1.48 -14.14
CA ASP A 168 -0.85 2.59 -15.09
C ASP A 168 -2.01 3.58 -14.92
N VAL A 169 -1.90 4.41 -13.90
CA VAL A 169 -2.90 5.42 -13.50
C VAL A 169 -2.23 6.77 -13.26
N PRO A 170 -2.97 7.90 -13.36
CA PRO A 170 -2.41 9.23 -13.13
C PRO A 170 -1.78 9.41 -11.74
N GLU A 171 -2.34 8.75 -10.72
CA GLU A 171 -1.92 8.82 -9.32
C GLU A 171 -0.74 7.91 -8.97
N MET A 172 -0.19 7.20 -9.96
CA MET A 172 0.91 6.25 -9.74
C MET A 172 2.17 6.94 -9.23
N GLY A 173 2.61 6.58 -8.02
CA GLY A 173 3.84 7.12 -7.44
C GLY A 173 3.83 7.13 -5.92
N MET A 174 4.97 7.53 -5.35
CA MET A 174 5.07 7.77 -3.91
C MET A 174 4.36 9.05 -3.52
N THR A 175 3.61 8.97 -2.46
CA THR A 175 2.92 10.11 -1.83
C THR A 175 3.27 10.22 -0.36
N PHE A 176 3.16 11.42 0.20
CA PHE A 176 3.48 11.70 1.59
C PHE A 176 2.31 12.44 2.20
N LEU A 177 1.63 11.79 3.14
CA LEU A 177 0.44 12.32 3.75
C LEU A 177 0.73 12.72 5.19
N ALA A 178 0.24 13.89 5.60
CA ALA A 178 0.28 14.34 6.97
C ALA A 178 -1.08 14.87 7.41
N ILE A 179 -1.40 14.62 8.67
CA ILE A 179 -2.61 15.12 9.35
C ILE A 179 -2.16 15.98 10.53
N SER A 180 -2.65 17.20 10.60
CA SER A 180 -2.44 18.11 11.71
C SER A 180 -3.78 18.45 12.41
N ASP A 181 -3.70 18.98 13.62
CA ASP A 181 -4.86 19.47 14.36
C ASP A 181 -5.12 20.94 14.02
N GLY A 182 -5.99 21.17 13.03
CA GLY A 182 -6.47 22.50 12.62
C GLY A 182 -5.45 23.39 11.92
N ASP A 183 -4.24 22.91 11.59
CA ASP A 183 -3.16 23.72 11.02
C ASP A 183 -2.71 23.23 9.64
N PRO A 184 -3.26 23.76 8.53
CA PRO A 184 -2.91 23.34 7.18
C PRO A 184 -1.44 23.66 6.80
N VAL A 185 -0.83 24.67 7.44
CA VAL A 185 0.57 25.01 7.21
C VAL A 185 1.46 23.94 7.81
N LEU A 186 1.16 23.52 9.04
CA LEU A 186 1.88 22.42 9.69
C LEU A 186 1.72 21.10 8.90
N ALA A 187 0.49 20.73 8.47
CA ALA A 187 0.28 19.53 7.69
C ALA A 187 1.17 19.51 6.43
N LYS A 188 1.22 20.63 5.72
CA LYS A 188 2.08 20.79 4.54
C LYS A 188 3.58 20.67 4.90
N GLU A 189 4.05 21.34 5.93
CA GLU A 189 5.46 21.27 6.35
C GLU A 189 5.88 19.86 6.74
N LEU A 190 4.98 19.10 7.41
CA LEU A 190 5.24 17.73 7.82
C LEU A 190 5.40 16.80 6.60
N ALA A 191 4.46 16.86 5.66
CA ALA A 191 4.48 16.03 4.44
C ALA A 191 5.65 16.41 3.53
N ASP A 192 5.87 17.71 3.28
CA ASP A 192 6.98 18.20 2.45
C ASP A 192 8.35 17.78 3.00
N ALA A 193 8.53 17.74 4.32
CA ALA A 193 9.79 17.31 4.92
C ALA A 193 10.15 15.87 4.55
N VAL A 194 9.16 14.97 4.49
CA VAL A 194 9.36 13.57 4.08
C VAL A 194 9.54 13.49 2.57
N ALA A 195 8.69 14.19 1.80
CA ALA A 195 8.76 14.24 0.34
C ALA A 195 10.10 14.74 -0.18
N ASN A 196 10.63 15.82 0.41
CA ASN A 196 11.92 16.37 0.04
C ASN A 196 13.06 15.38 0.31
N ARG A 197 13.01 14.66 1.45
CA ARG A 197 14.02 13.62 1.73
C ARG A 197 13.92 12.46 0.77
N ALA A 198 12.72 12.02 0.43
CA ALA A 198 12.52 10.99 -0.58
C ALA A 198 13.06 11.41 -1.96
N TRP A 199 12.83 12.67 -2.34
CA TRP A 199 13.39 13.21 -3.59
C TRP A 199 14.91 13.24 -3.61
N GLU A 200 15.56 13.55 -2.49
CA GLU A 200 17.02 13.46 -2.35
C GLU A 200 17.51 12.02 -2.57
N LEU A 201 16.79 11.03 -2.05
CA LEU A 201 17.10 9.60 -2.14
C LEU A 201 16.56 8.92 -3.42
N ARG A 202 15.99 9.68 -4.36
CA ARG A 202 15.29 9.12 -5.54
C ARG A 202 16.13 8.16 -6.41
N VAL A 203 17.44 8.28 -6.41
CA VAL A 203 18.36 7.41 -7.16
C VAL A 203 18.53 6.08 -6.42
N GLU A 204 18.76 6.13 -5.12
CA GLU A 204 18.91 4.96 -4.25
C GLU A 204 17.61 4.15 -4.18
N LEU A 205 16.46 4.82 -4.22
CA LEU A 205 15.12 4.21 -4.21
C LEU A 205 14.80 3.41 -5.49
N GLN A 206 15.58 3.54 -6.56
CA GLN A 206 15.38 2.72 -7.76
C GLN A 206 15.76 1.25 -7.54
N GLY A 207 16.65 0.98 -6.58
CA GLY A 207 17.09 -0.36 -6.23
C GLY A 207 17.73 -1.14 -7.38
N SER A 208 17.89 -2.42 -7.16
CA SER A 208 18.36 -3.35 -8.18
C SER A 208 17.72 -4.71 -8.01
N SER A 209 17.44 -5.39 -9.11
CA SER A 209 16.95 -6.77 -9.10
C SER A 209 18.09 -7.75 -9.36
N THR A 210 17.99 -8.95 -8.78
CA THR A 210 18.89 -10.07 -9.11
C THR A 210 18.21 -10.92 -10.19
N SER A 211 18.92 -11.26 -11.25
CA SER A 211 18.38 -12.17 -12.27
C SER A 211 18.09 -13.55 -11.67
N VAL A 212 17.12 -14.28 -12.23
CA VAL A 212 16.80 -15.64 -11.79
C VAL A 212 18.03 -16.54 -11.83
N ARG A 213 18.84 -16.43 -12.88
CA ARG A 213 20.10 -17.19 -13.02
C ARG A 213 21.08 -16.89 -11.89
N ASP A 214 21.37 -15.62 -11.64
CA ASP A 214 22.31 -15.22 -10.59
C ASP A 214 21.82 -15.62 -9.20
N ALA A 215 20.51 -15.50 -8.95
CA ALA A 215 19.90 -15.93 -7.70
C ALA A 215 20.06 -17.44 -7.47
N LEU A 216 19.76 -18.24 -8.48
CA LEU A 216 19.92 -19.70 -8.43
C LEU A 216 21.41 -20.12 -8.30
N GLU A 217 22.31 -19.47 -9.01
CA GLU A 217 23.75 -19.73 -8.88
C GLU A 217 24.26 -19.39 -7.47
N ARG A 218 23.80 -18.29 -6.88
CA ARG A 218 24.11 -17.92 -5.49
C ARG A 218 23.55 -18.94 -4.50
N ALA A 219 22.30 -19.36 -4.67
CA ALA A 219 21.68 -20.39 -3.85
C ALA A 219 22.43 -21.73 -3.92
N ASN A 220 22.86 -22.14 -5.12
CA ASN A 220 23.61 -23.38 -5.34
C ASN A 220 25.03 -23.35 -4.72
N LYS A 221 25.57 -22.16 -4.45
CA LYS A 221 26.88 -21.96 -3.79
C LYS A 221 26.75 -21.81 -2.26
N ALA A 222 25.54 -21.91 -1.71
CA ALA A 222 25.35 -21.78 -0.26
C ALA A 222 26.12 -22.86 0.50
N SER A 223 26.86 -22.45 1.53
CA SER A 223 27.65 -23.37 2.34
C SER A 223 26.77 -24.27 3.24
N ALA A 224 27.32 -25.41 3.68
CA ALA A 224 26.62 -26.29 4.61
C ALA A 224 26.25 -25.56 5.93
N GLU A 225 27.08 -24.61 6.37
CA GLU A 225 26.80 -23.80 7.54
C GLU A 225 25.59 -22.87 7.32
N GLN A 226 25.47 -22.26 6.14
CA GLN A 226 24.31 -21.43 5.77
C GLN A 226 23.04 -22.28 5.70
N LEU A 227 23.10 -23.43 5.02
CA LEU A 227 21.97 -24.34 4.88
C LEU A 227 21.53 -24.99 6.22
N ALA A 228 22.43 -25.12 7.18
CA ALA A 228 22.09 -25.56 8.53
C ALA A 228 21.21 -24.55 9.29
N LYS A 229 21.21 -23.28 8.90
CA LYS A 229 20.36 -22.23 9.46
C LYS A 229 18.97 -22.16 8.82
N GLY A 230 18.80 -22.75 7.66
CA GLY A 230 17.55 -22.76 6.90
C GLY A 230 17.77 -22.83 5.38
N PRO A 231 16.70 -22.95 4.62
CA PRO A 231 16.78 -22.92 3.16
C PRO A 231 17.15 -21.53 2.64
N VAL A 232 17.70 -21.47 1.44
CA VAL A 232 17.75 -20.22 0.68
C VAL A 232 16.37 -19.98 0.07
N VAL A 233 15.76 -18.85 0.38
CA VAL A 233 14.45 -18.47 -0.15
C VAL A 233 14.65 -17.49 -1.30
N LEU A 234 14.02 -17.77 -2.43
CA LEU A 234 13.96 -16.88 -3.59
C LEU A 234 12.51 -16.43 -3.79
N PHE A 235 12.30 -15.13 -3.90
CA PHE A 235 10.98 -14.55 -4.18
C PHE A 235 10.86 -14.22 -5.65
N ASP A 236 9.86 -14.80 -6.32
CA ASP A 236 9.47 -14.41 -7.68
C ASP A 236 8.52 -13.21 -7.60
N VAL A 237 9.10 -12.01 -7.74
CA VAL A 237 8.34 -10.75 -7.67
C VAL A 237 7.43 -10.58 -8.88
N GLY A 238 7.82 -11.17 -10.03
CA GLY A 238 7.02 -11.08 -11.27
C GLY A 238 5.75 -11.92 -11.25
N ASP A 239 5.66 -12.92 -10.36
CA ASP A 239 4.49 -13.80 -10.21
C ASP A 239 4.02 -13.89 -8.74
N ASN A 240 3.98 -12.74 -8.06
CA ASN A 240 3.53 -12.63 -6.68
C ASN A 240 1.99 -12.67 -6.59
N VAL A 241 1.43 -13.76 -6.07
CA VAL A 241 -0.03 -13.90 -5.90
C VAL A 241 -0.65 -12.84 -4.98
N GLY A 242 0.12 -12.32 -4.03
CA GLY A 242 -0.31 -11.19 -3.18
C GLY A 242 -0.50 -9.89 -3.98
N ALA A 243 0.21 -9.74 -5.09
CA ALA A 243 0.00 -8.66 -6.05
C ALA A 243 -1.05 -9.02 -7.13
N GLY A 244 -1.77 -10.14 -6.99
CA GLY A 244 -2.87 -10.57 -7.85
C GLY A 244 -2.46 -11.27 -9.15
N THR A 245 -1.22 -11.71 -9.28
CA THR A 245 -0.78 -12.53 -10.39
C THR A 245 -1.30 -13.97 -10.26
N PRO A 246 -1.29 -14.77 -11.35
CA PRO A 246 -1.80 -16.14 -11.31
C PRO A 246 -1.05 -17.07 -10.36
N GLY A 247 0.26 -16.89 -10.14
CA GLY A 247 1.10 -17.79 -9.36
C GLY A 247 1.41 -19.11 -10.09
N ASP A 248 1.44 -19.11 -11.41
CA ASP A 248 1.61 -20.28 -12.27
C ASP A 248 2.89 -20.26 -13.12
N SER A 249 3.74 -19.24 -12.91
CA SER A 249 4.99 -19.09 -13.64
C SER A 249 5.97 -20.23 -13.34
N THR A 250 6.42 -20.90 -14.38
CA THR A 250 7.44 -21.96 -14.30
C THR A 250 8.83 -21.47 -14.64
N TYR A 251 9.03 -20.16 -14.79
CA TYR A 251 10.28 -19.58 -15.26
C TYR A 251 11.48 -19.91 -14.36
N VAL A 252 11.30 -19.78 -13.05
CA VAL A 252 12.34 -20.13 -12.05
C VAL A 252 12.66 -21.62 -12.11
N LEU A 253 11.65 -22.48 -12.25
CA LEU A 253 11.82 -23.94 -12.34
C LEU A 253 12.57 -24.35 -13.62
N HIS A 254 12.25 -23.72 -14.76
CA HIS A 254 12.96 -23.93 -16.03
C HIS A 254 14.44 -23.60 -15.92
N GLU A 255 14.76 -22.45 -15.35
CA GLU A 255 16.13 -22.00 -15.19
C GLU A 255 16.90 -22.88 -14.18
N ALA A 256 16.27 -23.26 -13.07
CA ALA A 256 16.86 -24.19 -12.10
C ALA A 256 17.22 -25.54 -12.75
N ARG A 257 16.32 -26.07 -13.60
CA ARG A 257 16.57 -27.30 -14.37
C ARG A 257 17.72 -27.15 -15.39
N ALA A 258 17.75 -26.03 -16.10
CA ALA A 258 18.82 -25.74 -17.07
C ALA A 258 20.20 -25.64 -16.42
N LEU A 259 20.25 -25.08 -15.19
CA LEU A 259 21.47 -24.97 -14.39
C LEU A 259 21.84 -26.25 -13.62
N GLY A 260 20.97 -27.28 -13.62
CA GLY A 260 21.15 -28.50 -12.86
C GLY A 260 21.09 -28.31 -11.33
N VAL A 261 20.44 -27.27 -10.85
CA VAL A 261 20.24 -26.99 -9.42
C VAL A 261 19.31 -28.07 -8.85
N ARG A 262 19.70 -28.64 -7.69
CA ARG A 262 18.93 -29.70 -7.01
C ARG A 262 18.37 -29.19 -5.69
N GLY A 263 17.32 -29.87 -5.20
CA GLY A 263 16.69 -29.53 -3.93
C GLY A 263 15.85 -28.24 -3.99
N VAL A 264 15.36 -27.91 -5.18
CA VAL A 264 14.44 -26.77 -5.38
C VAL A 264 13.02 -27.22 -5.05
N THR A 265 12.33 -26.42 -4.26
CA THR A 265 10.87 -26.53 -4.02
C THR A 265 10.25 -25.23 -4.49
N GLN A 266 9.24 -25.31 -5.35
CA GLN A 266 8.46 -24.16 -5.83
C GLN A 266 6.98 -24.47 -5.67
N ALA A 267 6.22 -23.54 -5.09
CA ALA A 267 4.77 -23.59 -5.10
C ALA A 267 4.27 -22.99 -6.43
N LEU A 268 3.38 -23.70 -7.09
CA LEU A 268 2.71 -23.25 -8.32
C LEU A 268 1.21 -23.42 -8.16
N ARG A 269 0.45 -22.47 -8.67
CA ARG A 269 -1.00 -22.61 -8.75
C ARG A 269 -1.37 -23.37 -10.02
N ASP A 270 -1.97 -24.53 -9.85
CA ASP A 270 -2.52 -25.35 -10.94
C ASP A 270 -3.73 -26.10 -10.40
N ALA A 271 -4.92 -25.62 -10.73
CA ALA A 271 -6.17 -26.20 -10.23
C ALA A 271 -6.43 -27.61 -10.79
N ASP A 272 -6.02 -27.86 -12.04
CA ASP A 272 -6.23 -29.15 -12.71
C ASP A 272 -5.31 -30.22 -12.13
N VAL A 273 -4.06 -29.86 -11.88
CA VAL A 273 -3.09 -30.78 -11.23
C VAL A 273 -3.50 -31.00 -9.76
N ALA A 274 -3.90 -29.97 -9.03
CA ALA A 274 -4.35 -30.12 -7.65
C ALA A 274 -5.59 -31.05 -7.53
N ALA A 275 -6.48 -31.04 -8.53
CA ALA A 275 -7.62 -31.94 -8.56
C ALA A 275 -7.27 -33.41 -8.87
N GLN A 276 -6.07 -33.68 -9.37
CA GLN A 276 -5.59 -35.02 -9.71
C GLN A 276 -4.77 -35.66 -8.57
N CYS A 277 -4.29 -34.85 -7.61
CA CYS A 277 -3.54 -35.29 -6.43
C CYS A 277 -4.43 -35.62 -5.24
#